data_102897e89c4ba4235e2d1b7676aadedc
#
_entry.id   102897e89c4ba4235e2d1b7676aadedc
#
_cell.length_a   1.000
_cell.length_b   1.000
_cell.length_c   1.000
_cell.angle_alpha   90.00
_cell.angle_beta   90.00
_cell.angle_gamma   90.00
#
_symmetry.space_group_name_H-M   'P 1'
#
loop_
_entity.id
_entity.type
_entity.pdbx_description
1 polymer ?
#
loop_
_entity_poly.entity_id
_entity_poly.type
_entity_poly.pdbx_seq_one_letter_code
_entity_poly.pdbx_strand_id
1 'polypeptide(L)'
;MNYPMDQWIELNSFEPYRDWKTPRGFLCGTYASSVLLAYWQDQIDDRILPNGLRKKENEQNEALIQALQPLLQPIDFPTVPLQISLGLNRFFRRYRISYRARGTVAGSWQRVTKRILKGEPVMIGLLQLFGSSYKNHWVVVHGFMETSDGQKFYKIHDNWGKSAAVIPAEWGNG
;
A
#
# COMPACT_ATOMS: atom_id res chain seq x y z
N MET A 1 -8.82 16.21 -13.58
CA MET A 1 -9.39 14.86 -13.74
C MET A 1 -10.85 14.96 -13.34
N ASN A 2 -11.78 14.52 -14.23
CA ASN A 2 -13.21 14.51 -13.88
C ASN A 2 -13.55 13.16 -13.25
N TYR A 3 -14.01 13.18 -12.01
CA TYR A 3 -14.62 12.06 -11.29
C TYR A 3 -15.81 12.58 -10.47
N PRO A 4 -16.81 11.72 -10.16
CA PRO A 4 -17.98 12.15 -9.40
C PRO A 4 -17.61 12.56 -7.98
N MET A 5 -18.21 13.66 -7.50
CA MET A 5 -18.14 14.09 -6.12
C MET A 5 -19.11 13.28 -5.25
N ASP A 6 -18.85 13.23 -3.94
CA ASP A 6 -19.70 12.57 -2.92
C ASP A 6 -19.89 11.06 -3.17
N GLN A 7 -19.03 10.46 -3.98
CA GLN A 7 -19.05 9.02 -4.30
C GLN A 7 -17.68 8.40 -4.14
N TRP A 8 -17.66 7.18 -3.60
CA TRP A 8 -16.45 6.38 -3.54
C TRP A 8 -16.06 5.88 -4.93
N ILE A 9 -14.79 6.08 -5.27
CA ILE A 9 -14.13 5.40 -6.38
C ILE A 9 -13.13 4.46 -5.75
N GLU A 10 -13.37 3.17 -5.91
CA GLU A 10 -12.60 2.13 -5.22
C GLU A 10 -12.29 0.95 -6.13
N LEU A 11 -11.24 0.25 -5.79
CA LEU A 11 -10.82 -0.99 -6.41
C LEU A 11 -11.60 -2.17 -5.82
N ASN A 12 -11.35 -3.38 -6.36
CA ASN A 12 -11.87 -4.61 -5.81
C ASN A 12 -11.52 -4.76 -4.31
N SER A 13 -12.32 -5.55 -3.62
CA SER A 13 -12.22 -5.74 -2.16
C SER A 13 -10.82 -6.15 -1.71
N PHE A 14 -10.36 -5.50 -0.64
CA PHE A 14 -9.14 -5.86 0.11
C PHE A 14 -9.41 -6.83 1.26
N GLU A 15 -10.64 -7.34 1.38
CA GLU A 15 -11.02 -8.31 2.41
C GLU A 15 -10.15 -9.58 2.42
N PRO A 16 -9.71 -10.15 1.29
CA PRO A 16 -8.80 -11.30 1.27
C PRO A 16 -7.45 -11.07 1.98
N TYR A 17 -7.05 -9.80 2.17
CA TYR A 17 -5.79 -9.44 2.83
C TYR A 17 -6.00 -8.96 4.28
N ARG A 18 -7.22 -8.99 4.80
CA ARG A 18 -7.58 -8.44 6.13
C ARG A 18 -6.71 -8.98 7.26
N ASP A 19 -6.36 -10.24 7.20
CA ASP A 19 -5.55 -10.91 8.23
C ASP A 19 -4.04 -10.74 8.05
N TRP A 20 -3.60 -9.99 7.02
CA TRP A 20 -2.21 -9.62 6.83
C TRP A 20 -1.83 -8.46 7.76
N LYS A 21 -1.70 -8.79 9.04
CA LYS A 21 -1.49 -7.82 10.13
C LYS A 21 -0.03 -7.65 10.43
N THR A 22 0.43 -6.40 10.53
CA THR A 22 1.76 -6.09 11.02
C THR A 22 1.90 -6.57 12.47
N PRO A 23 2.88 -7.41 12.81
CA PRO A 23 3.18 -7.76 14.19
C PRO A 23 3.70 -6.53 14.95
N ARG A 24 3.98 -6.68 16.24
CA ARG A 24 4.64 -5.62 17.01
C ARG A 24 5.99 -5.26 16.39
N GLY A 25 6.32 -3.96 16.34
CA GLY A 25 7.54 -3.44 15.74
C GLY A 25 7.29 -2.52 14.54
N PHE A 26 8.34 -2.21 13.79
CA PHE A 26 8.30 -1.21 12.71
C PHE A 26 8.07 -1.81 11.31
N LEU A 27 7.57 -3.03 11.19
CA LEU A 27 7.45 -3.77 9.93
C LEU A 27 6.29 -3.32 9.01
N CYS A 28 5.59 -2.23 9.34
CA CYS A 28 4.44 -1.77 8.56
C CYS A 28 4.76 -1.53 7.07
N GLY A 29 5.95 -1.04 6.74
CA GLY A 29 6.39 -0.85 5.36
C GLY A 29 6.50 -2.17 4.58
N THR A 30 7.04 -3.21 5.20
CA THR A 30 7.13 -4.54 4.61
C THR A 30 5.75 -5.17 4.40
N TYR A 31 4.89 -5.10 5.41
CA TYR A 31 3.53 -5.66 5.33
C TYR A 31 2.66 -4.92 4.31
N ALA A 32 2.67 -3.57 4.29
CA ALA A 32 1.96 -2.81 3.26
C ALA A 32 2.46 -3.15 1.85
N SER A 33 3.78 -3.34 1.68
CA SER A 33 4.36 -3.76 0.40
C SER A 33 3.92 -5.17 0.00
N SER A 34 3.81 -6.10 0.96
CA SER A 34 3.35 -7.47 0.67
C SER A 34 1.88 -7.49 0.24
N VAL A 35 1.01 -6.74 0.92
CA VAL A 35 -0.41 -6.58 0.54
C VAL A 35 -0.54 -5.96 -0.85
N LEU A 36 0.24 -4.89 -1.12
CA LEU A 36 0.27 -4.25 -2.44
C LEU A 36 0.63 -5.25 -3.55
N LEU A 37 1.71 -6.01 -3.37
CA LEU A 37 2.18 -6.97 -4.37
C LEU A 37 1.23 -8.16 -4.53
N ALA A 38 0.60 -8.62 -3.44
CA ALA A 38 -0.42 -9.67 -3.49
C ALA A 38 -1.65 -9.22 -4.29
N TYR A 39 -2.14 -7.99 -4.06
CA TYR A 39 -3.22 -7.43 -4.87
C TYR A 39 -2.83 -7.34 -6.35
N TRP A 40 -1.63 -6.87 -6.65
CA TRP A 40 -1.15 -6.82 -8.04
C TRP A 40 -1.13 -8.19 -8.69
N GLN A 41 -0.66 -9.23 -7.99
CA GLN A 41 -0.69 -10.61 -8.45
C GLN A 41 -2.11 -11.09 -8.75
N ASP A 42 -3.04 -10.79 -7.85
CA ASP A 42 -4.39 -11.34 -7.90
C ASP A 42 -5.29 -10.62 -8.93
N GLN A 43 -5.05 -9.33 -9.17
CA GLN A 43 -5.98 -8.46 -9.90
C GLN A 43 -5.41 -7.80 -11.15
N ILE A 44 -4.08 -7.72 -11.30
CA ILE A 44 -3.45 -6.92 -12.34
C ILE A 44 -2.50 -7.75 -13.23
N ASP A 45 -1.53 -8.44 -12.62
CA ASP A 45 -0.57 -9.30 -13.33
C ASP A 45 -0.18 -10.49 -12.45
N ASP A 46 -0.69 -11.67 -12.78
CA ASP A 46 -0.45 -12.91 -12.05
C ASP A 46 1.01 -13.37 -12.06
N ARG A 47 1.85 -12.73 -12.86
CA ARG A 47 3.30 -13.01 -12.99
C ARG A 47 4.18 -12.09 -12.16
N ILE A 48 3.62 -11.10 -11.44
CA ILE A 48 4.43 -10.15 -10.67
C ILE A 48 5.20 -10.79 -9.53
N LEU A 49 4.72 -11.92 -9.01
CA LEU A 49 5.43 -12.68 -7.98
C LEU A 49 5.93 -14.02 -8.54
N PRO A 50 7.17 -14.41 -8.20
CA PRO A 50 7.69 -15.74 -8.50
C PRO A 50 6.81 -16.84 -7.89
N ASN A 51 6.73 -18.01 -8.51
CA ASN A 51 5.86 -19.13 -8.06
C ASN A 51 6.05 -19.47 -6.57
N GLY A 52 7.28 -19.46 -6.06
CA GLY A 52 7.57 -19.76 -4.65
C GLY A 52 7.16 -18.67 -3.66
N LEU A 53 6.80 -17.47 -4.14
CA LEU A 53 6.39 -16.32 -3.33
C LEU A 53 4.92 -15.92 -3.58
N ARG A 54 4.22 -16.65 -4.44
CA ARG A 54 2.81 -16.40 -4.69
C ARG A 54 1.99 -16.75 -3.45
N LYS A 55 1.03 -15.89 -3.17
CA LYS A 55 0.06 -16.09 -2.11
C LYS A 55 -0.69 -17.41 -2.31
N LYS A 56 -0.85 -18.18 -1.24
CA LYS A 56 -1.82 -19.26 -1.16
C LYS A 56 -3.14 -18.71 -0.64
N GLU A 57 -4.26 -19.25 -1.10
CA GLU A 57 -5.58 -18.84 -0.63
C GLU A 57 -5.66 -18.95 0.91
N ASN A 58 -6.16 -17.88 1.54
CA ASN A 58 -6.43 -17.76 2.98
C ASN A 58 -5.21 -17.83 3.94
N GLU A 59 -3.98 -17.71 3.45
CA GLU A 59 -2.79 -17.65 4.30
C GLU A 59 -2.08 -16.30 4.19
N GLN A 60 -1.53 -15.80 5.30
CA GLN A 60 -0.50 -14.76 5.26
C GLN A 60 0.69 -15.34 4.51
N ASN A 61 1.16 -14.64 3.48
CA ASN A 61 2.30 -15.15 2.73
C ASN A 61 3.62 -14.81 3.41
N GLU A 62 3.99 -15.59 4.41
CA GLU A 62 5.25 -15.43 5.14
C GLU A 62 6.47 -15.46 4.22
N ALA A 63 6.45 -16.30 3.18
CA ALA A 63 7.55 -16.37 2.21
C ALA A 63 7.78 -15.03 1.50
N LEU A 64 6.70 -14.33 1.13
CA LEU A 64 6.82 -13.00 0.53
C LEU A 64 7.33 -11.96 1.53
N ILE A 65 6.84 -11.98 2.76
CA ILE A 65 7.29 -11.08 3.83
C ILE A 65 8.78 -11.32 4.12
N GLN A 66 9.21 -12.57 4.28
CA GLN A 66 10.60 -12.94 4.50
C GLN A 66 11.52 -12.53 3.33
N ALA A 67 11.03 -12.57 2.10
CA ALA A 67 11.78 -12.12 0.92
C ALA A 67 11.89 -10.59 0.83
N LEU A 68 10.87 -9.85 1.29
CA LEU A 68 10.82 -8.40 1.25
C LEU A 68 11.58 -7.73 2.41
N GLN A 69 11.43 -8.25 3.62
CA GLN A 69 11.95 -7.62 4.85
C GLN A 69 13.44 -7.26 4.76
N PRO A 70 14.37 -8.14 4.35
CA PRO A 70 15.78 -7.78 4.27
C PRO A 70 16.10 -6.69 3.25
N LEU A 71 15.21 -6.47 2.28
CA LEU A 71 15.39 -5.51 1.21
C LEU A 71 14.77 -4.14 1.54
N LEU A 72 13.66 -4.14 2.30
CA LEU A 72 12.93 -2.93 2.66
C LEU A 72 13.30 -2.44 4.07
N GLN A 73 13.43 -3.36 5.01
CA GLN A 73 13.66 -3.07 6.43
C GLN A 73 14.72 -4.02 7.02
N PRO A 74 15.98 -3.92 6.58
CA PRO A 74 17.06 -4.78 7.06
C PRO A 74 17.33 -4.60 8.56
N ILE A 75 16.95 -3.46 9.10
CA ILE A 75 16.99 -3.13 10.53
C ILE A 75 15.57 -2.77 10.93
N ASP A 76 15.14 -3.12 12.13
CA ASP A 76 13.80 -2.84 12.66
C ASP A 76 13.62 -1.34 13.00
N PHE A 77 13.65 -0.50 11.96
CA PHE A 77 13.47 0.96 12.03
C PHE A 77 12.33 1.42 11.11
N PRO A 78 11.66 2.55 11.43
CA PRO A 78 10.69 3.16 10.54
C PRO A 78 11.28 3.42 9.15
N THR A 79 10.51 3.12 8.10
CA THR A 79 10.93 3.33 6.72
C THR A 79 10.41 4.64 6.15
N VAL A 80 11.15 5.19 5.19
CA VAL A 80 10.79 6.38 4.41
C VAL A 80 10.46 6.00 2.96
N PRO A 81 9.72 6.85 2.19
CA PRO A 81 9.30 6.53 0.82
C PRO A 81 10.43 6.09 -0.11
N LEU A 82 11.58 6.75 0.00
CA LEU A 82 12.76 6.40 -0.81
C LEU A 82 13.27 4.98 -0.49
N GLN A 83 13.32 4.61 0.79
CA GLN A 83 13.78 3.29 1.22
C GLN A 83 12.84 2.19 0.72
N ILE A 84 11.52 2.37 0.81
CA ILE A 84 10.52 1.44 0.28
C ILE A 84 10.71 1.26 -1.23
N SER A 85 10.80 2.35 -1.99
CA SER A 85 10.95 2.27 -3.45
C SER A 85 12.27 1.64 -3.87
N LEU A 86 13.37 1.90 -3.18
CA LEU A 86 14.67 1.25 -3.43
C LEU A 86 14.61 -0.24 -3.09
N GLY A 87 14.01 -0.61 -1.96
CA GLY A 87 13.84 -2.01 -1.53
C GLY A 87 13.00 -2.80 -2.53
N LEU A 88 11.85 -2.27 -2.95
CA LEU A 88 11.01 -2.89 -3.99
C LEU A 88 11.76 -3.02 -5.33
N ASN A 89 12.54 -2.01 -5.74
CA ASN A 89 13.33 -2.11 -6.96
C ASN A 89 14.47 -3.15 -6.86
N ARG A 90 15.03 -3.37 -5.67
CA ARG A 90 15.98 -4.47 -5.42
C ARG A 90 15.27 -5.82 -5.50
N PHE A 91 14.08 -5.94 -4.95
CA PHE A 91 13.23 -7.12 -5.07
C PHE A 91 12.93 -7.43 -6.53
N PHE A 92 12.42 -6.47 -7.30
CA PHE A 92 12.12 -6.66 -8.72
C PHE A 92 13.36 -7.10 -9.53
N ARG A 93 14.52 -6.48 -9.29
CA ARG A 93 15.77 -6.90 -9.94
C ARG A 93 16.18 -8.32 -9.58
N ARG A 94 16.10 -8.68 -8.28
CA ARG A 94 16.48 -10.03 -7.80
C ARG A 94 15.67 -11.13 -8.48
N TYR A 95 14.40 -10.87 -8.71
CA TYR A 95 13.46 -11.83 -9.30
C TYR A 95 13.21 -11.60 -10.79
N ARG A 96 13.97 -10.71 -11.45
CA ARG A 96 13.85 -10.36 -12.88
C ARG A 96 12.44 -9.90 -13.28
N ILE A 97 11.78 -9.16 -12.40
CA ILE A 97 10.44 -8.60 -12.60
C ILE A 97 10.58 -7.25 -13.32
N SER A 98 9.86 -7.06 -14.42
CA SER A 98 9.94 -5.86 -15.28
C SER A 98 9.14 -4.66 -14.73
N TYR A 99 8.95 -4.54 -13.42
CA TYR A 99 8.28 -3.42 -12.77
C TYR A 99 9.28 -2.48 -12.09
N ARG A 100 8.83 -1.26 -11.86
CA ARG A 100 9.63 -0.25 -11.16
C ARG A 100 8.78 0.48 -10.13
N ALA A 101 9.17 0.42 -8.87
CA ALA A 101 8.61 1.22 -7.80
C ALA A 101 9.16 2.65 -7.85
N ARG A 102 8.30 3.64 -7.60
CA ARG A 102 8.67 5.05 -7.48
C ARG A 102 8.06 5.58 -6.18
N GLY A 103 8.91 6.14 -5.32
CA GLY A 103 8.50 6.85 -4.12
C GLY A 103 8.57 8.36 -4.36
N THR A 104 7.71 9.09 -3.68
CA THR A 104 7.69 10.56 -3.71
C THR A 104 7.31 11.08 -2.34
N VAL A 105 7.75 12.30 -2.02
CA VAL A 105 7.55 12.91 -0.70
C VAL A 105 6.41 13.92 -0.65
N ALA A 106 5.71 14.17 -1.76
CA ALA A 106 4.63 15.15 -1.82
C ALA A 106 3.62 14.83 -2.93
N GLY A 107 2.41 15.41 -2.84
CA GLY A 107 1.39 15.31 -3.88
C GLY A 107 0.65 13.97 -3.88
N SER A 108 0.39 13.40 -2.71
CA SER A 108 -0.28 12.10 -2.57
C SER A 108 -1.65 12.06 -3.26
N TRP A 109 -2.49 13.10 -3.10
CA TRP A 109 -3.86 13.13 -3.64
C TRP A 109 -3.91 12.90 -5.15
N GLN A 110 -3.23 13.75 -5.94
CA GLN A 110 -3.27 13.63 -7.41
C GLN A 110 -2.70 12.30 -7.91
N ARG A 111 -1.74 11.74 -7.17
CA ARG A 111 -1.13 10.47 -7.52
C ARG A 111 -2.03 9.30 -7.19
N VAL A 112 -2.59 9.29 -6.00
CA VAL A 112 -3.53 8.26 -5.56
C VAL A 112 -4.74 8.23 -6.49
N THR A 113 -5.41 9.36 -6.71
CA THR A 113 -6.58 9.43 -7.59
C THR A 113 -6.26 8.94 -9.00
N LYS A 114 -5.13 9.39 -9.58
CA LYS A 114 -4.68 8.93 -10.90
C LYS A 114 -4.43 7.42 -10.98
N ARG A 115 -3.89 6.82 -9.92
CA ARG A 115 -3.58 5.38 -9.89
C ARG A 115 -4.82 4.55 -9.65
N ILE A 116 -5.68 4.93 -8.70
CA ILE A 116 -6.95 4.26 -8.44
C ILE A 116 -7.85 4.26 -9.69
N LEU A 117 -7.93 5.38 -10.43
CA LEU A 117 -8.65 5.45 -11.71
C LEU A 117 -8.08 4.52 -12.80
N LYS A 118 -6.86 4.01 -12.62
CA LYS A 118 -6.23 3.01 -13.49
C LYS A 118 -6.34 1.58 -12.98
N GLY A 119 -7.05 1.35 -11.88
CA GLY A 119 -7.15 0.05 -11.25
C GLY A 119 -5.97 -0.32 -10.35
N GLU A 120 -5.10 0.63 -10.00
CA GLU A 120 -3.83 0.37 -9.29
C GLU A 120 -3.87 0.92 -7.86
N PRO A 121 -3.70 0.09 -6.82
CA PRO A 121 -3.58 0.56 -5.44
C PRO A 121 -2.27 1.30 -5.20
N VAL A 122 -2.25 2.15 -4.17
CA VAL A 122 -1.09 2.99 -3.83
C VAL A 122 -0.74 2.81 -2.36
N MET A 123 0.53 2.61 -2.09
CA MET A 123 1.04 2.62 -0.73
C MET A 123 1.39 4.05 -0.31
N ILE A 124 0.90 4.49 0.86
CA ILE A 124 1.21 5.80 1.43
C ILE A 124 1.70 5.69 2.87
N GLY A 125 2.56 6.60 3.29
CA GLY A 125 2.92 6.81 4.69
C GLY A 125 1.94 7.77 5.35
N LEU A 126 1.38 7.39 6.49
CA LEU A 126 0.61 8.27 7.37
C LEU A 126 1.58 8.94 8.35
N LEU A 127 1.38 10.22 8.63
CA LEU A 127 2.23 10.97 9.51
C LEU A 127 1.46 11.51 10.72
N GLN A 128 1.99 11.25 11.92
CA GLN A 128 1.45 11.80 13.16
C GLN A 128 1.45 13.35 13.13
N LEU A 129 2.44 13.94 12.47
CA LEU A 129 2.53 15.41 12.30
C LEU A 129 1.32 15.99 11.57
N PHE A 130 0.67 15.21 10.70
CA PHE A 130 -0.53 15.60 9.96
C PHE A 130 -1.83 15.16 10.64
N GLY A 131 -1.78 14.79 11.91
CA GLY A 131 -2.96 14.44 12.71
C GLY A 131 -3.38 12.97 12.61
N SER A 132 -2.57 12.10 11.99
CA SER A 132 -2.91 10.69 11.87
C SER A 132 -3.03 10.00 13.23
N SER A 133 -4.20 9.41 13.51
CA SER A 133 -4.43 8.55 14.67
C SER A 133 -3.64 7.23 14.60
N TYR A 134 -3.19 6.83 13.41
CA TYR A 134 -2.28 5.70 13.20
C TYR A 134 -0.81 6.05 13.51
N LYS A 135 -0.52 7.29 13.92
CA LYS A 135 0.84 7.81 14.08
C LYS A 135 1.60 7.75 12.74
N ASN A 136 2.88 7.36 12.77
CA ASN A 136 3.68 7.13 11.57
C ASN A 136 3.48 5.68 11.13
N HIS A 137 2.72 5.47 10.06
CA HIS A 137 2.31 4.13 9.64
C HIS A 137 2.20 4.02 8.12
N TRP A 138 2.53 2.86 7.55
CA TRP A 138 2.34 2.57 6.13
C TRP A 138 1.04 1.82 5.90
N VAL A 139 0.26 2.27 4.92
CA VAL A 139 -1.03 1.68 4.54
C VAL A 139 -1.14 1.55 3.02
N VAL A 140 -2.10 0.73 2.57
CA VAL A 140 -2.42 0.61 1.14
C VAL A 140 -3.76 1.29 0.88
N VAL A 141 -3.75 2.33 0.05
CA VAL A 141 -4.96 3.01 -0.43
C VAL A 141 -5.52 2.26 -1.63
N HIS A 142 -6.81 1.98 -1.57
CA HIS A 142 -7.54 1.30 -2.64
C HIS A 142 -8.85 2.00 -3.03
N GLY A 143 -9.16 3.14 -2.43
CA GLY A 143 -10.29 3.97 -2.81
C GLY A 143 -10.09 5.41 -2.36
N PHE A 144 -10.81 6.32 -2.99
CA PHE A 144 -10.87 7.73 -2.62
C PHE A 144 -12.26 8.31 -2.83
N MET A 145 -12.54 9.40 -2.12
CA MET A 145 -13.74 10.21 -2.29
C MET A 145 -13.37 11.68 -2.07
N GLU A 146 -13.91 12.57 -2.90
CA GLU A 146 -13.91 14.01 -2.70
C GLU A 146 -15.35 14.47 -2.57
N THR A 147 -15.65 15.19 -1.50
CA THR A 147 -16.99 15.71 -1.24
C THR A 147 -17.20 17.04 -1.96
N SER A 148 -18.45 17.40 -2.18
CA SER A 148 -18.83 18.68 -2.84
C SER A 148 -18.35 19.92 -2.08
N ASP A 149 -18.10 19.80 -0.76
CA ASP A 149 -17.49 20.85 0.09
C ASP A 149 -15.95 20.80 0.11
N GLY A 150 -15.34 19.92 -0.72
CA GLY A 150 -13.89 19.85 -0.93
C GLY A 150 -13.12 18.99 0.07
N GLN A 151 -13.79 18.24 0.97
CA GLN A 151 -13.11 17.30 1.83
C GLN A 151 -12.64 16.08 1.05
N LYS A 152 -11.50 15.49 1.46
CA LYS A 152 -10.86 14.39 0.75
C LYS A 152 -10.60 13.22 1.68
N PHE A 153 -10.99 12.03 1.24
CA PHE A 153 -10.87 10.81 2.02
C PHE A 153 -10.21 9.69 1.22
N TYR A 154 -9.49 8.84 1.94
CA TYR A 154 -8.99 7.57 1.42
C TYR A 154 -9.70 6.41 2.08
N LYS A 155 -9.92 5.33 1.31
CA LYS A 155 -10.24 4.00 1.82
C LYS A 155 -8.97 3.17 1.79
N ILE A 156 -8.61 2.58 2.93
CA ILE A 156 -7.31 1.94 3.13
C ILE A 156 -7.43 0.52 3.69
N HIS A 157 -6.46 -0.31 3.33
CA HIS A 157 -6.07 -1.46 4.12
C HIS A 157 -5.01 -1.01 5.13
N ASP A 158 -5.30 -1.16 6.44
CA ASP A 158 -4.50 -0.53 7.49
C ASP A 158 -3.38 -1.42 8.06
N ASN A 159 -3.27 -2.67 7.61
CA ASN A 159 -2.35 -3.69 8.12
C ASN A 159 -2.50 -3.98 9.63
N TRP A 160 -3.62 -3.58 10.25
CA TRP A 160 -3.97 -3.84 11.65
C TRP A 160 -5.31 -4.58 11.80
N GLY A 161 -5.87 -5.04 10.68
CA GLY A 161 -7.10 -5.86 10.63
C GLY A 161 -8.31 -5.16 10.05
N LYS A 162 -8.17 -3.97 9.47
CA LYS A 162 -9.23 -3.30 8.73
C LYS A 162 -8.85 -3.26 7.24
N SER A 163 -9.67 -3.91 6.42
CA SER A 163 -9.50 -3.96 4.97
C SER A 163 -10.06 -2.75 4.23
N ALA A 164 -10.92 -1.94 4.89
CA ALA A 164 -11.62 -0.79 4.31
C ALA A 164 -11.82 0.35 5.32
N ALA A 165 -10.77 0.72 6.05
CA ALA A 165 -10.82 1.87 6.95
C ALA A 165 -10.87 3.18 6.13
N VAL A 166 -11.63 4.16 6.61
CA VAL A 166 -11.72 5.50 6.00
C VAL A 166 -10.89 6.48 6.82
N ILE A 167 -10.07 7.27 6.13
CA ILE A 167 -9.22 8.28 6.75
C ILE A 167 -9.23 9.58 5.93
N PRO A 168 -8.99 10.75 6.57
CA PRO A 168 -8.71 11.99 5.85
C PRO A 168 -7.46 11.85 4.97
N ALA A 169 -7.53 12.36 3.74
CA ALA A 169 -6.41 12.25 2.80
C ALA A 169 -5.19 13.09 3.22
N GLU A 170 -5.40 14.14 4.00
CA GLU A 170 -4.34 14.99 4.55
C GLU A 170 -3.37 14.27 5.49
N TRP A 171 -3.77 13.13 6.08
CA TRP A 171 -2.89 12.32 6.91
C TRP A 171 -1.78 11.62 6.11
N GLY A 172 -1.97 11.50 4.80
CA GLY A 172 -1.07 10.78 3.91
C GLY A 172 0.01 11.65 3.29
N ASN A 173 1.23 11.11 3.23
CA ASN A 173 2.37 11.64 2.51
C ASN A 173 3.02 10.53 1.68
N GLY A 174 3.51 10.87 0.45
CA GLY A 174 4.25 9.89 -0.34
C GLY A 174 3.86 9.75 -1.79
#